data_3b2d3fb084ab09785e4a7a2710400d45
#
_entry.id   3b2d3fb084ab09785e4a7a2710400d45
#
_cell.length_a   1.000
_cell.length_b   1.000
_cell.length_c   1.000
_cell.angle_alpha   90.00
_cell.angle_beta   90.00
_cell.angle_gamma   90.00
#
_symmetry.space_group_name_H-M   'P 1'
#
loop_
_entity.id
_entity.type
_entity.pdbx_description
1 polymer ?
#
loop_
_entity_poly.entity_id
_entity_poly.type
_entity_poly.pdbx_seq_one_letter_code
_entity_poly.pdbx_strand_id
1 'polypeptide(L)'
;MEDGGVAGRGKTAADLDAWVCFEDECGRTLRAPIARTWAPRGVTPVVKVPGRRAGRISVAALSCYRPGERSRLLYRVHIYRRHKGEKASFTWDDYRDLILMAHRQLDAPIVLIWDNLNRHTCSEMRQFIAASADWLRVVQLPAYAPELNPTEGIWSLLNRGGLANLAVTGLDELVRVVKRGLKKIQYRPHLIDGCLAETGLALNQL
;
A
#
# COMPACT_ATOMS: atom_id res chain seq x y z
N MET A 1 19.42 -15.59 15.72
CA MET A 1 18.55 -16.76 15.49
C MET A 1 17.18 -16.24 15.03
N GLU A 2 17.07 -15.74 13.78
CA GLU A 2 15.81 -15.22 13.23
C GLU A 2 15.86 -15.18 11.69
N ASP A 3 16.16 -16.34 11.10
CA ASP A 3 16.23 -16.47 9.63
C ASP A 3 15.00 -17.23 9.05
N GLY A 4 13.95 -17.42 9.87
CA GLY A 4 12.87 -18.36 9.55
C GLY A 4 11.60 -17.79 8.93
N GLY A 5 11.42 -16.47 8.89
CA GLY A 5 10.07 -15.91 8.66
C GLY A 5 9.63 -15.77 7.20
N VAL A 6 10.47 -15.24 6.34
CA VAL A 6 10.07 -14.85 4.97
C VAL A 6 10.50 -15.89 3.92
N ALA A 7 11.67 -16.52 4.07
CA ALA A 7 12.13 -17.55 3.15
C ALA A 7 11.25 -18.83 3.15
N GLY A 8 10.69 -19.21 4.33
CA GLY A 8 9.73 -20.31 4.42
C GLY A 8 8.37 -20.05 3.75
N ARG A 9 8.05 -18.78 3.52
CA ARG A 9 6.80 -18.32 2.90
C ARG A 9 6.87 -18.28 1.38
N GLY A 10 8.06 -18.03 0.83
CA GLY A 10 8.31 -18.10 -0.60
C GLY A 10 8.08 -19.52 -1.16
N LYS A 11 8.54 -20.55 -0.45
CA LYS A 11 8.24 -21.94 -0.82
C LYS A 11 6.75 -22.21 -0.90
N THR A 12 5.97 -21.71 0.06
CA THR A 12 4.51 -21.88 0.07
C THR A 12 3.85 -21.21 -1.14
N ALA A 13 4.32 -20.06 -1.57
CA ALA A 13 3.80 -19.37 -2.76
C ALA A 13 4.16 -20.12 -4.04
N ALA A 14 5.39 -20.61 -4.17
CA ALA A 14 5.82 -21.42 -5.31
C ALA A 14 5.04 -22.74 -5.42
N ASP A 15 4.81 -23.44 -4.30
CA ASP A 15 4.06 -24.68 -4.25
C ASP A 15 2.59 -24.51 -4.68
N LEU A 16 2.01 -23.33 -4.42
CA LEU A 16 0.63 -22.98 -4.77
C LEU A 16 0.52 -22.30 -6.15
N ASP A 17 1.63 -22.02 -6.81
CA ASP A 17 1.68 -21.18 -8.01
C ASP A 17 0.95 -19.82 -7.75
N ALA A 18 1.17 -19.24 -6.59
CA ALA A 18 0.43 -18.10 -6.04
C ALA A 18 1.15 -16.78 -6.27
N TRP A 19 0.39 -15.70 -6.28
CA TRP A 19 0.94 -14.34 -6.13
C TRP A 19 1.27 -14.06 -4.67
N VAL A 20 2.44 -13.51 -4.41
CA VAL A 20 2.79 -12.92 -3.11
C VAL A 20 2.37 -11.46 -3.14
N CYS A 21 1.45 -11.09 -2.27
CA CYS A 21 0.87 -9.75 -2.20
C CYS A 21 1.15 -9.13 -0.82
N PHE A 22 1.82 -8.00 -0.80
CA PHE A 22 2.06 -7.23 0.42
C PHE A 22 1.05 -6.09 0.51
N GLU A 23 0.31 -6.05 1.61
CA GLU A 23 -0.69 -5.00 1.88
C GLU A 23 -0.13 -3.96 2.83
N ASP A 24 -0.53 -2.70 2.60
CA ASP A 24 -0.29 -1.60 3.53
C ASP A 24 -1.27 -0.44 3.31
N GLU A 25 -1.49 0.39 4.36
CA GLU A 25 -2.33 1.59 4.32
C GLU A 25 -1.51 2.85 4.60
N CYS A 26 -1.72 3.88 3.80
CA CYS A 26 -1.21 5.20 4.12
C CYS A 26 -2.29 6.26 4.17
N GLY A 27 -2.21 7.15 5.16
CA GLY A 27 -3.05 8.35 5.27
C GLY A 27 -2.40 9.59 4.65
N ARG A 28 -3.21 10.45 4.01
CA ARG A 28 -2.75 11.74 3.48
C ARG A 28 -3.74 12.84 3.83
N THR A 29 -3.19 14.01 4.15
CA THR A 29 -3.93 15.24 4.37
C THR A 29 -3.49 16.30 3.37
N LEU A 30 -4.09 17.47 3.40
CA LEU A 30 -3.66 18.59 2.53
C LEU A 30 -2.25 19.12 2.89
N ARG A 31 -1.65 18.65 3.99
CA ARG A 31 -0.26 18.94 4.32
C ARG A 31 0.64 18.00 3.55
N ALA A 32 1.34 18.56 2.56
CA ALA A 32 2.29 17.81 1.77
C ALA A 32 3.51 17.35 2.58
N PRO A 33 4.14 16.24 2.21
CA PRO A 33 5.49 15.92 2.66
C PRO A 33 6.45 17.06 2.31
N ILE A 34 7.29 17.44 3.28
CA ILE A 34 8.33 18.46 3.06
C ILE A 34 9.49 17.80 2.34
N ALA A 35 9.94 18.42 1.25
CA ALA A 35 11.13 18.02 0.51
C ALA A 35 12.04 19.20 0.22
N ARG A 36 13.29 18.92 -0.06
CA ARG A 36 14.24 19.95 -0.51
C ARG A 36 13.76 20.53 -1.84
N THR A 37 13.89 21.85 -1.99
CA THR A 37 13.56 22.55 -3.23
C THR A 37 14.57 23.68 -3.47
N TRP A 38 14.58 24.19 -4.68
CA TRP A 38 15.43 25.32 -5.05
C TRP A 38 14.79 26.64 -4.63
N ALA A 39 15.59 27.55 -4.07
CA ALA A 39 15.21 28.92 -3.72
C ALA A 39 16.43 29.84 -3.82
N PRO A 40 16.22 31.15 -3.91
CA PRO A 40 17.29 32.10 -3.76
C PRO A 40 18.05 31.93 -2.43
N ARG A 41 19.36 32.18 -2.43
CA ARG A 41 20.18 32.04 -1.23
C ARG A 41 19.62 32.91 -0.09
N GLY A 42 19.44 32.33 1.10
CA GLY A 42 18.91 33.03 2.27
C GLY A 42 17.39 33.18 2.31
N VAL A 43 16.66 32.67 1.29
CA VAL A 43 15.19 32.71 1.26
C VAL A 43 14.63 31.35 1.44
N THR A 44 13.87 31.10 2.52
CA THR A 44 13.14 29.84 2.72
C THR A 44 11.79 29.92 2.00
N PRO A 45 11.50 29.02 1.05
CA PRO A 45 10.20 28.99 0.39
C PRO A 45 9.07 28.69 1.38
N VAL A 46 8.02 29.49 1.35
CA VAL A 46 6.83 29.31 2.18
C VAL A 46 5.66 28.88 1.31
N VAL A 47 5.15 27.68 1.55
CA VAL A 47 3.95 27.15 0.88
C VAL A 47 2.77 27.25 1.84
N LYS A 48 1.76 28.05 1.48
CA LYS A 48 0.51 28.14 2.24
C LYS A 48 -0.39 26.95 1.89
N VAL A 49 -0.81 26.19 2.91
CA VAL A 49 -1.73 25.06 2.75
C VAL A 49 -2.99 25.27 3.57
N PRO A 50 -4.16 24.74 3.14
CA PRO A 50 -5.39 24.83 3.90
C PRO A 50 -5.26 24.21 5.30
N GLY A 51 -5.99 24.74 6.26
CA GLY A 51 -5.92 24.31 7.66
C GLY A 51 -6.42 22.88 7.91
N ARG A 52 -6.26 22.41 9.16
CA ARG A 52 -6.52 21.03 9.63
C ARG A 52 -7.94 20.48 9.39
N ARG A 53 -8.94 21.32 9.06
CA ARG A 53 -10.36 20.90 8.97
C ARG A 53 -10.77 20.28 7.63
N ALA A 54 -9.88 20.18 6.67
CA ALA A 54 -10.23 19.78 5.30
C ALA A 54 -10.44 18.26 5.08
N GLY A 55 -10.40 17.43 6.14
CA GLY A 55 -10.50 15.97 6.00
C GLY A 55 -9.18 15.30 5.65
N ARG A 56 -9.25 14.06 5.17
CA ARG A 56 -8.09 13.24 4.77
C ARG A 56 -8.46 12.22 3.73
N ILE A 57 -7.47 11.63 3.09
CA ILE A 57 -7.62 10.42 2.30
C ILE A 57 -6.81 9.29 2.93
N SER A 58 -7.30 8.06 2.81
CA SER A 58 -6.56 6.82 3.07
C SER A 58 -6.39 6.07 1.76
N VAL A 59 -5.25 5.43 1.59
CA VAL A 59 -4.96 4.56 0.45
C VAL A 59 -4.52 3.22 0.99
N ALA A 60 -5.26 2.16 0.69
CA ALA A 60 -4.83 0.79 0.90
C ALA A 60 -4.32 0.22 -0.42
N ALA A 61 -3.18 -0.44 -0.42
CA ALA A 61 -2.57 -0.99 -1.63
C ALA A 61 -1.99 -2.38 -1.42
N LEU A 62 -1.95 -3.12 -2.53
CA LEU A 62 -1.29 -4.42 -2.66
C LEU A 62 -0.18 -4.29 -3.70
N SER A 63 1.06 -4.51 -3.29
CA SER A 63 2.17 -4.77 -4.20
C SER A 63 2.28 -6.28 -4.41
N CYS A 64 2.08 -6.72 -5.66
CA CYS A 64 1.88 -8.12 -6.01
C CYS A 64 3.02 -8.62 -6.89
N TYR A 65 3.60 -9.75 -6.51
CA TYR A 65 4.79 -10.35 -7.12
C TYR A 65 4.56 -11.83 -7.41
N ARG A 66 5.05 -12.29 -8.57
CA ARG A 66 5.09 -13.70 -8.95
C ARG A 66 6.27 -13.91 -9.89
N PRO A 67 7.15 -14.93 -9.68
CA PRO A 67 8.26 -15.22 -10.57
C PRO A 67 7.79 -15.42 -12.01
N GLY A 68 8.47 -14.80 -12.97
CA GLY A 68 8.10 -14.86 -14.38
C GLY A 68 6.96 -13.93 -14.81
N GLU A 69 6.28 -13.31 -13.88
CA GLU A 69 5.18 -12.38 -14.14
C GLU A 69 5.59 -10.92 -13.89
N ARG A 70 4.87 -10.02 -14.55
CA ARG A 70 5.04 -8.57 -14.32
C ARG A 70 4.44 -8.19 -12.98
N SER A 71 5.22 -7.57 -12.09
CA SER A 71 4.74 -7.05 -10.80
C SER A 71 3.60 -6.06 -10.97
N ARG A 72 2.62 -6.11 -10.07
CA ARG A 72 1.39 -5.30 -10.13
C ARG A 72 1.19 -4.50 -8.85
N LEU A 73 0.56 -3.34 -9.00
CA LEU A 73 0.10 -2.51 -7.89
C LEU A 73 -1.42 -2.37 -7.99
N LEU A 74 -2.13 -2.84 -6.98
CA LEU A 74 -3.58 -2.69 -6.86
C LEU A 74 -3.86 -1.80 -5.65
N TYR A 75 -4.87 -0.91 -5.74
CA TYR A 75 -5.13 0.01 -4.63
C TYR A 75 -6.59 0.48 -4.60
N ARG A 76 -7.02 0.91 -3.41
CA ARG A 76 -8.27 1.65 -3.16
C ARG A 76 -7.96 2.97 -2.49
N VAL A 77 -8.80 3.97 -2.75
CA VAL A 77 -8.71 5.29 -2.12
C VAL A 77 -10.02 5.55 -1.37
N HIS A 78 -9.91 5.83 -0.08
CA HIS A 78 -11.01 6.27 0.76
C HIS A 78 -10.85 7.77 1.05
N ILE A 79 -11.95 8.52 0.95
CA ILE A 79 -11.96 9.97 1.18
C ILE A 79 -12.84 10.24 2.39
N TYR A 80 -12.29 10.86 3.41
CA TYR A 80 -13.01 11.30 4.60
C TYR A 80 -13.14 12.82 4.62
N ARG A 81 -14.35 13.33 4.39
CA ARG A 81 -14.67 14.76 4.33
C ARG A 81 -15.16 15.32 5.65
N ARG A 82 -15.24 14.47 6.69
CA ARG A 82 -15.77 14.82 8.02
C ARG A 82 -17.28 15.11 8.02
N HIS A 83 -18.02 14.52 7.11
CA HIS A 83 -19.48 14.61 7.17
C HIS A 83 -20.01 13.68 8.27
N LYS A 84 -21.18 14.04 8.85
CA LYS A 84 -21.83 13.21 9.88
C LYS A 84 -22.18 11.83 9.28
N GLY A 85 -21.79 10.77 9.98
CA GLY A 85 -22.03 9.39 9.53
C GLY A 85 -21.04 8.84 8.51
N GLU A 86 -20.07 9.64 8.06
CA GLU A 86 -19.03 9.17 7.12
C GLU A 86 -18.00 8.30 7.84
N LYS A 87 -17.63 7.16 7.22
CA LYS A 87 -16.55 6.30 7.72
C LYS A 87 -15.23 7.08 7.73
N ALA A 88 -14.54 7.11 8.86
CA ALA A 88 -13.31 7.89 9.02
C ALA A 88 -12.09 7.26 8.31
N SER A 89 -12.10 5.95 8.04
CA SER A 89 -11.02 5.20 7.39
C SER A 89 -11.57 3.89 6.83
N PHE A 90 -10.74 3.08 6.19
CA PHE A 90 -11.09 1.74 5.76
C PHE A 90 -11.62 0.88 6.90
N THR A 91 -12.54 -0.01 6.58
CA THR A 91 -13.11 -1.04 7.46
C THR A 91 -12.73 -2.43 6.92
N TRP A 92 -12.97 -3.49 7.65
CA TRP A 92 -12.61 -4.85 7.26
C TRP A 92 -13.21 -5.25 5.89
N ASP A 93 -14.43 -4.80 5.60
CA ASP A 93 -15.12 -5.05 4.32
C ASP A 93 -14.41 -4.35 3.13
N ASP A 94 -13.80 -3.20 3.35
CA ASP A 94 -12.99 -2.53 2.32
C ASP A 94 -11.73 -3.33 1.97
N TYR A 95 -11.05 -3.91 2.98
CA TYR A 95 -9.88 -4.78 2.76
C TYR A 95 -10.29 -6.10 2.11
N ARG A 96 -11.38 -6.72 2.56
CA ARG A 96 -11.96 -7.89 1.89
C ARG A 96 -12.18 -7.62 0.40
N ASP A 97 -12.82 -6.50 0.07
CA ASP A 97 -13.12 -6.14 -1.31
C ASP A 97 -11.86 -5.86 -2.13
N LEU A 98 -10.80 -5.31 -1.50
CA LEU A 98 -9.49 -5.14 -2.13
C LEU A 98 -8.86 -6.49 -2.46
N ILE A 99 -8.91 -7.45 -1.54
CA ILE A 99 -8.40 -8.81 -1.71
C ILE A 99 -9.17 -9.55 -2.81
N LEU A 100 -10.50 -9.48 -2.79
CA LEU A 100 -11.36 -10.09 -3.83
C LEU A 100 -11.10 -9.49 -5.20
N MET A 101 -10.91 -8.17 -5.28
CA MET A 101 -10.53 -7.50 -6.52
C MET A 101 -9.17 -7.99 -7.02
N ALA A 102 -8.21 -8.15 -6.10
CA ALA A 102 -6.87 -8.67 -6.43
C ALA A 102 -6.97 -10.10 -6.97
N HIS A 103 -7.68 -11.00 -6.29
CA HIS A 103 -7.85 -12.38 -6.73
C HIS A 103 -8.44 -12.46 -8.15
N ARG A 104 -9.49 -11.68 -8.44
CA ARG A 104 -10.10 -11.62 -9.78
C ARG A 104 -9.17 -11.07 -10.86
N GLN A 105 -8.30 -10.10 -10.54
CA GLN A 105 -7.40 -9.49 -11.52
C GLN A 105 -6.11 -10.28 -11.73
N LEU A 106 -5.67 -11.03 -10.71
CA LEU A 106 -4.48 -11.86 -10.76
C LEU A 106 -4.78 -13.27 -11.30
N ASP A 107 -6.04 -13.69 -11.22
CA ASP A 107 -6.56 -14.98 -11.69
C ASP A 107 -5.74 -16.18 -11.19
N ALA A 108 -5.35 -16.14 -9.92
CA ALA A 108 -4.52 -17.16 -9.27
C ALA A 108 -4.63 -17.07 -7.75
N PRO A 109 -4.20 -18.09 -6.99
CA PRO A 109 -4.12 -18.04 -5.54
C PRO A 109 -3.23 -16.89 -5.04
N ILE A 110 -3.48 -16.44 -3.82
CA ILE A 110 -2.77 -15.33 -3.18
C ILE A 110 -2.18 -15.77 -1.85
N VAL A 111 -0.91 -15.48 -1.64
CA VAL A 111 -0.28 -15.41 -0.33
C VAL A 111 -0.22 -13.94 0.06
N LEU A 112 -1.12 -13.53 0.95
CA LEU A 112 -1.23 -12.16 1.44
C LEU A 112 -0.34 -11.96 2.65
N ILE A 113 0.49 -10.95 2.62
CA ILE A 113 1.38 -10.55 3.70
C ILE A 113 0.99 -9.15 4.16
N TRP A 114 0.65 -8.99 5.43
CA TRP A 114 0.23 -7.71 6.01
C TRP A 114 0.60 -7.59 7.49
N ASP A 115 0.37 -6.41 8.04
CA ASP A 115 0.61 -6.13 9.46
C ASP A 115 -0.52 -6.66 10.38
N ASN A 116 -0.35 -6.47 11.68
CA ASN A 116 -1.30 -6.86 12.72
C ASN A 116 -2.34 -5.79 13.04
N LEU A 117 -2.80 -5.01 12.06
CA LEU A 117 -3.83 -4.01 12.26
C LEU A 117 -5.13 -4.66 12.78
N ASN A 118 -5.82 -4.04 13.74
CA ASN A 118 -7.04 -4.61 14.35
C ASN A 118 -8.11 -5.01 13.32
N ARG A 119 -8.17 -4.36 12.17
CA ARG A 119 -9.10 -4.66 11.08
C ARG A 119 -8.72 -5.90 10.29
N HIS A 120 -7.43 -6.25 10.27
CA HIS A 120 -6.91 -7.48 9.67
C HIS A 120 -7.17 -8.69 10.56
N THR A 121 -7.32 -8.48 11.87
CA THR A 121 -7.45 -9.55 12.87
C THR A 121 -8.85 -9.65 13.50
N CYS A 122 -9.84 -8.88 13.03
CA CYS A 122 -11.22 -8.95 13.53
C CYS A 122 -11.88 -10.29 13.18
N SER A 123 -12.99 -10.61 13.85
CA SER A 123 -13.73 -11.88 13.69
C SER A 123 -14.21 -12.08 12.26
N GLU A 124 -14.74 -11.03 11.65
CA GLU A 124 -15.31 -11.04 10.29
C GLU A 124 -14.22 -11.31 9.24
N MET A 125 -13.06 -10.68 9.40
CA MET A 125 -11.93 -10.91 8.50
C MET A 125 -11.40 -12.35 8.65
N ARG A 126 -11.30 -12.86 9.87
CA ARG A 126 -10.90 -14.26 10.10
C ARG A 126 -11.87 -15.26 9.45
N GLN A 127 -13.19 -15.00 9.54
CA GLN A 127 -14.21 -15.82 8.88
C GLN A 127 -14.05 -15.75 7.35
N PHE A 128 -13.84 -14.57 6.78
CA PHE A 128 -13.58 -14.41 5.35
C PHE A 128 -12.34 -15.19 4.90
N ILE A 129 -11.22 -15.08 5.62
CA ILE A 129 -9.98 -15.80 5.32
C ILE A 129 -10.22 -17.33 5.38
N ALA A 130 -10.91 -17.82 6.42
CA ALA A 130 -11.23 -19.24 6.56
C ALA A 130 -12.14 -19.75 5.42
N ALA A 131 -13.11 -18.96 5.00
CA ALA A 131 -14.01 -19.28 3.88
C ALA A 131 -13.31 -19.21 2.50
N SER A 132 -12.16 -18.58 2.42
CA SER A 132 -11.37 -18.40 1.18
C SER A 132 -10.07 -19.24 1.17
N ALA A 133 -9.98 -20.24 2.04
CA ALA A 133 -8.77 -21.02 2.27
C ALA A 133 -8.29 -21.87 1.07
N ASP A 134 -9.09 -22.01 0.05
CA ASP A 134 -8.78 -22.69 -1.22
C ASP A 134 -7.84 -21.86 -2.10
N TRP A 135 -7.92 -20.51 -2.03
CA TRP A 135 -7.12 -19.61 -2.86
C TRP A 135 -6.37 -18.52 -2.06
N LEU A 136 -6.67 -18.32 -0.77
CA LEU A 136 -6.08 -17.27 0.06
C LEU A 136 -5.30 -17.88 1.23
N ARG A 137 -4.02 -17.53 1.33
CA ARG A 137 -3.19 -17.74 2.52
C ARG A 137 -2.79 -16.40 3.08
N VAL A 138 -2.84 -16.24 4.39
CA VAL A 138 -2.49 -14.98 5.05
C VAL A 138 -1.33 -15.21 6.00
N VAL A 139 -0.39 -14.31 5.91
CA VAL A 139 0.81 -14.28 6.73
C VAL A 139 0.95 -12.91 7.36
N GLN A 140 1.12 -12.88 8.67
CA GLN A 140 1.31 -11.62 9.40
C GLN A 140 2.79 -11.27 9.47
N LEU A 141 3.11 -10.01 9.17
CA LEU A 141 4.44 -9.47 9.41
C LEU A 141 4.72 -9.39 10.92
N PRO A 142 5.99 -9.50 11.33
CA PRO A 142 6.38 -9.16 12.69
C PRO A 142 5.93 -7.75 13.06
N ALA A 143 5.63 -7.53 14.34
CA ALA A 143 5.33 -6.19 14.81
C ALA A 143 6.53 -5.24 14.62
N TYR A 144 6.26 -4.01 14.16
CA TYR A 144 7.28 -2.98 13.95
C TYR A 144 8.39 -3.33 12.94
N ALA A 145 8.06 -4.06 11.88
CA ALA A 145 8.98 -4.41 10.80
C ALA A 145 8.54 -3.84 9.43
N PRO A 146 8.39 -2.50 9.29
CA PRO A 146 7.97 -1.88 8.03
C PRO A 146 8.99 -2.10 6.90
N GLU A 147 10.28 -2.30 7.24
CA GLU A 147 11.34 -2.58 6.29
C GLU A 147 11.14 -3.91 5.52
N LEU A 148 10.31 -4.81 6.04
CA LEU A 148 9.95 -6.05 5.37
C LEU A 148 8.75 -5.90 4.43
N ASN A 149 8.10 -4.73 4.41
CA ASN A 149 6.94 -4.48 3.56
C ASN A 149 7.31 -3.61 2.33
N PRO A 150 7.42 -4.17 1.13
CA PRO A 150 7.77 -3.41 -0.07
C PRO A 150 6.74 -2.33 -0.41
N THR A 151 5.51 -2.40 0.10
CA THR A 151 4.47 -1.39 -0.13
C THR A 151 4.83 -0.06 0.55
N GLU A 152 5.65 -0.05 1.60
CA GLU A 152 6.24 1.17 2.17
C GLU A 152 7.13 1.92 1.16
N GLY A 153 7.85 1.19 0.31
CA GLY A 153 8.59 1.75 -0.82
C GLY A 153 7.69 2.49 -1.81
N ILE A 154 6.48 1.96 -2.07
CA ILE A 154 5.46 2.64 -2.91
C ILE A 154 5.08 4.00 -2.32
N TRP A 155 4.88 4.08 -1.00
CA TRP A 155 4.59 5.36 -0.33
C TRP A 155 5.76 6.32 -0.40
N SER A 156 6.98 5.82 -0.28
CA SER A 156 8.19 6.60 -0.43
C SER A 156 8.31 7.21 -1.83
N LEU A 157 8.06 6.42 -2.88
CA LEU A 157 8.03 6.90 -4.27
C LEU A 157 6.94 7.95 -4.49
N LEU A 158 5.75 7.72 -3.95
CA LEU A 158 4.63 8.65 -4.05
C LEU A 158 4.94 9.98 -3.36
N ASN A 159 5.55 9.94 -2.16
CA ASN A 159 5.93 11.11 -1.37
C ASN A 159 7.00 11.94 -2.05
N ARG A 160 8.07 11.29 -2.54
CA ARG A 160 9.20 11.96 -3.22
C ARG A 160 8.83 12.47 -4.62
N GLY A 161 7.79 11.89 -5.22
CA GLY A 161 7.29 12.27 -6.54
C GLY A 161 6.27 13.40 -6.51
N GLY A 162 5.03 13.09 -6.80
CA GLY A 162 3.96 14.09 -6.99
C GLY A 162 3.45 14.79 -5.74
N LEU A 163 3.79 14.31 -4.54
CA LEU A 163 3.33 14.88 -3.27
C LEU A 163 4.35 15.81 -2.61
N ALA A 164 5.61 15.77 -3.01
CA ALA A 164 6.66 16.61 -2.44
C ALA A 164 6.33 18.10 -2.59
N ASN A 165 6.25 18.82 -1.48
CA ASN A 165 5.92 20.26 -1.42
C ASN A 165 4.61 20.65 -2.15
N LEU A 166 3.69 19.70 -2.34
CA LEU A 166 2.44 19.91 -3.06
C LEU A 166 1.54 20.92 -2.32
N ALA A 167 1.17 21.99 -2.99
CA ALA A 167 0.14 22.91 -2.53
C ALA A 167 -1.17 22.59 -3.25
N VAL A 168 -2.14 22.06 -2.52
CA VAL A 168 -3.49 21.78 -3.03
C VAL A 168 -4.54 22.52 -2.23
N THR A 169 -5.62 22.91 -2.88
CA THR A 169 -6.71 23.69 -2.27
C THR A 169 -7.78 22.82 -1.63
N GLY A 170 -7.88 21.53 -2.02
CA GLY A 170 -8.90 20.62 -1.51
C GLY A 170 -8.58 19.14 -1.72
N LEU A 171 -9.42 18.28 -1.09
CA LEU A 171 -9.26 16.83 -1.11
C LEU A 171 -9.37 16.24 -2.53
N ASP A 172 -10.26 16.77 -3.37
CA ASP A 172 -10.46 16.23 -4.72
C ASP A 172 -9.22 16.46 -5.61
N GLU A 173 -8.52 17.57 -5.40
CA GLU A 173 -7.26 17.81 -6.06
C GLU A 173 -6.17 16.86 -5.53
N LEU A 174 -6.09 16.67 -4.21
CA LEU A 174 -5.18 15.71 -3.59
C LEU A 174 -5.42 14.29 -4.13
N VAL A 175 -6.68 13.85 -4.21
CA VAL A 175 -7.07 12.54 -4.77
C VAL A 175 -6.59 12.39 -6.21
N ARG A 176 -6.76 13.43 -7.05
CA ARG A 176 -6.28 13.40 -8.45
C ARG A 176 -4.77 13.24 -8.53
N VAL A 177 -4.02 13.97 -7.70
CA VAL A 177 -2.55 13.88 -7.67
C VAL A 177 -2.10 12.51 -7.18
N VAL A 178 -2.67 12.01 -6.08
CA VAL A 178 -2.36 10.67 -5.54
C VAL A 178 -2.66 9.58 -6.57
N LYS A 179 -3.86 9.56 -7.15
CA LYS A 179 -4.23 8.57 -8.19
C LYS A 179 -3.31 8.64 -9.40
N ARG A 180 -2.91 9.84 -9.84
CA ARG A 180 -1.95 10.03 -10.95
C ARG A 180 -0.58 9.46 -10.58
N GLY A 181 -0.10 9.70 -9.35
CA GLY A 181 1.16 9.16 -8.84
C GLY A 181 1.15 7.64 -8.78
N LEU A 182 0.12 7.04 -8.17
CA LEU A 182 -0.05 5.59 -8.10
C LEU A 182 -0.18 4.94 -9.48
N LYS A 183 -0.96 5.54 -10.38
CA LYS A 183 -1.08 5.06 -11.76
C LYS A 183 0.28 5.09 -12.49
N LYS A 184 1.09 6.13 -12.26
CA LYS A 184 2.44 6.24 -12.84
C LYS A 184 3.37 5.12 -12.33
N ILE A 185 3.26 4.72 -11.06
CA ILE A 185 4.00 3.59 -10.48
C ILE A 185 3.45 2.27 -11.06
N GLN A 186 2.14 2.08 -11.07
CA GLN A 186 1.44 0.90 -11.59
C GLN A 186 1.86 0.52 -13.02
N TYR A 187 2.09 1.52 -13.88
CA TYR A 187 2.57 1.28 -15.25
C TYR A 187 4.08 1.10 -15.38
N ARG A 188 4.82 1.12 -14.28
CA ARG A 188 6.28 0.98 -14.22
C ARG A 188 6.68 -0.14 -13.27
N PRO A 189 6.56 -1.42 -13.68
CA PRO A 189 6.80 -2.57 -12.79
C PRO A 189 8.20 -2.55 -12.17
N HIS A 190 9.21 -2.07 -12.88
CA HIS A 190 10.57 -1.93 -12.34
C HIS A 190 10.64 -1.07 -11.07
N LEU A 191 9.70 -0.12 -10.86
CA LEU A 191 9.60 0.64 -9.60
C LEU A 191 9.05 -0.23 -8.46
N ILE A 192 8.09 -1.11 -8.79
CA ILE A 192 7.50 -2.05 -7.83
C ILE A 192 8.54 -3.11 -7.47
N ASP A 193 9.27 -3.63 -8.45
CA ASP A 193 10.38 -4.58 -8.26
C ASP A 193 11.50 -3.98 -7.40
N GLY A 194 11.83 -2.69 -7.62
CA GLY A 194 12.79 -1.96 -6.80
C GLY A 194 12.37 -1.88 -5.34
N CYS A 195 11.07 -1.68 -5.06
CA CYS A 195 10.56 -1.68 -3.68
C CYS A 195 10.73 -3.05 -3.01
N LEU A 196 10.55 -4.16 -3.74
CA LEU A 196 10.82 -5.49 -3.21
C LEU A 196 12.31 -5.67 -2.92
N ALA A 197 13.16 -5.28 -3.84
CA ALA A 197 14.62 -5.41 -3.67
C ALA A 197 15.15 -4.61 -2.48
N GLU A 198 14.55 -3.44 -2.16
CA GLU A 198 14.89 -2.63 -0.98
C GLU A 198 14.63 -3.38 0.33
N THR A 199 13.74 -4.36 0.39
CA THR A 199 13.49 -5.21 1.58
C THR A 199 14.51 -6.36 1.73
N GLY A 200 15.43 -6.52 0.79
CA GLY A 200 16.35 -7.66 0.73
C GLY A 200 15.74 -8.94 0.14
N LEU A 201 14.48 -8.91 -0.26
CA LEU A 201 13.81 -10.01 -0.94
C LEU A 201 14.06 -9.93 -2.47
N ALA A 202 14.17 -11.08 -3.09
CA ALA A 202 14.27 -11.18 -4.55
C ALA A 202 13.13 -12.03 -5.12
N LEU A 203 12.66 -11.69 -6.32
CA LEU A 203 11.54 -12.39 -6.98
C LEU A 203 11.72 -13.90 -7.09
N ASN A 204 12.96 -14.36 -7.29
CA ASN A 204 13.29 -15.79 -7.37
C ASN A 204 13.32 -16.49 -6.00
N GLN A 205 13.13 -15.76 -4.92
CA GLN A 205 13.05 -16.29 -3.55
C GLN A 205 11.61 -16.36 -3.02
N LEU A 206 10.66 -15.78 -3.76
CA LEU A 206 9.22 -15.82 -3.47
C LEU A 206 8.58 -17.06 -4.09
#